data_deb0f550a6c62183475b5e5b7ccd1da2
#
_entry.id   deb0f550a6c62183475b5e5b7ccd1da2
#
_cell.length_a   1.000
_cell.length_b   1.000
_cell.length_c   1.000
_cell.angle_alpha   90.00
_cell.angle_beta   90.00
_cell.angle_gamma   90.00
#
_symmetry.space_group_name_H-M   'P 1'
#
loop_
_entity.id
_entity.type
_entity.pdbx_description
1 polymer ?
#
loop_
_entity_poly.entity_id
_entity_poly.type
_entity_poly.pdbx_seq_one_letter_code
_entity_poly.pdbx_strand_id
1 'polypeptide(L)'
;MPRKAKLTSDESDRKDQRERTEKLHMTLESADKLSETAPQHLTGEAKKMWETIVPFLNESGYVINADSSAVETLAMNYQMLREAYESVKNVGILYKAGEKYFKN
;
A
#
# COMPACT_ATOMS: atom_id res chain seq x y z
N MET A 1 -41.88 -11.85 2.55
CA MET A 1 -40.74 -12.51 3.11
C MET A 1 -39.47 -12.04 2.42
N PRO A 2 -38.57 -11.39 3.15
CA PRO A 2 -37.33 -10.92 2.52
C PRO A 2 -36.55 -12.12 2.03
N ARG A 3 -36.25 -12.16 0.78
CA ARG A 3 -35.38 -13.19 0.23
C ARG A 3 -33.99 -12.99 0.75
N LYS A 4 -33.42 -14.06 1.23
CA LYS A 4 -31.98 -14.09 1.46
C LYS A 4 -31.28 -13.70 0.17
N ALA A 5 -30.23 -12.92 0.29
CA ALA A 5 -29.39 -12.62 -0.84
C ALA A 5 -29.10 -13.92 -1.61
N LYS A 6 -29.44 -13.94 -2.87
CA LYS A 6 -29.14 -15.09 -3.71
C LYS A 6 -27.68 -15.38 -3.67
N LEU A 7 -27.35 -16.54 -3.13
CA LEU A 7 -26.07 -17.12 -3.44
C LEU A 7 -26.06 -17.33 -4.94
N THR A 8 -25.18 -16.70 -5.62
CA THR A 8 -25.02 -16.58 -7.03
C THR A 8 -24.95 -17.91 -7.79
N SER A 9 -26.02 -18.66 -7.80
CA SER A 9 -26.14 -19.82 -8.67
C SER A 9 -26.93 -19.52 -9.95
N ASP A 10 -27.48 -18.31 -10.05
CA ASP A 10 -28.21 -17.87 -11.21
C ASP A 10 -27.23 -17.43 -12.31
N GLU A 11 -27.42 -17.95 -13.52
CA GLU A 11 -26.58 -17.62 -14.68
C GLU A 11 -26.61 -16.12 -15.00
N SER A 12 -27.73 -15.44 -14.80
CA SER A 12 -27.82 -14.03 -15.08
C SER A 12 -26.96 -13.20 -14.11
N ASP A 13 -26.92 -13.57 -12.84
CA ASP A 13 -26.07 -12.91 -11.85
C ASP A 13 -24.59 -13.11 -12.15
N ARG A 14 -24.22 -14.30 -12.58
CA ARG A 14 -22.84 -14.60 -12.99
C ARG A 14 -22.43 -13.81 -14.23
N LYS A 15 -23.35 -13.67 -15.16
CA LYS A 15 -23.13 -12.89 -16.37
C LYS A 15 -22.93 -11.42 -16.04
N ASP A 16 -23.78 -10.86 -15.19
CA ASP A 16 -23.68 -9.47 -14.74
C ASP A 16 -22.35 -9.22 -14.03
N GLN A 17 -21.92 -10.13 -13.16
CA GLN A 17 -20.63 -10.04 -12.48
C GLN A 17 -19.46 -10.09 -13.45
N ARG A 18 -19.53 -10.96 -14.46
CA ARG A 18 -18.50 -11.02 -15.50
C ARG A 18 -18.40 -9.71 -16.27
N GLU A 19 -19.55 -9.18 -16.69
CA GLU A 19 -19.60 -7.93 -17.43
C GLU A 19 -19.01 -6.77 -16.62
N ARG A 20 -19.33 -6.70 -15.33
CA ARG A 20 -18.77 -5.69 -14.43
C ARG A 20 -17.27 -5.83 -14.27
N THR A 21 -16.81 -7.06 -14.12
CA THR A 21 -15.38 -7.36 -13.99
C THR A 21 -14.65 -7.00 -15.27
N GLU A 22 -15.21 -7.36 -16.43
CA GLU A 22 -14.62 -7.00 -17.72
C GLU A 22 -14.54 -5.49 -17.92
N LYS A 23 -15.61 -4.76 -17.58
CA LYS A 23 -15.61 -3.30 -17.65
C LYS A 23 -14.55 -2.69 -16.74
N LEU A 24 -14.42 -3.22 -15.53
CA LEU A 24 -13.40 -2.77 -14.59
C LEU A 24 -12.00 -3.01 -15.16
N HIS A 25 -11.74 -4.18 -15.69
CA HIS A 25 -10.46 -4.49 -16.32
C HIS A 25 -10.15 -3.56 -17.48
N MET A 26 -11.12 -3.31 -18.34
CA MET A 26 -10.94 -2.39 -19.48
C MET A 26 -10.65 -0.97 -19.01
N THR A 27 -11.35 -0.51 -17.98
CA THR A 27 -11.11 0.81 -17.38
C THR A 27 -9.71 0.91 -16.80
N LEU A 28 -9.28 -0.12 -16.07
CA LEU A 28 -7.94 -0.17 -15.46
C LEU A 28 -6.84 -0.25 -16.51
N GLU A 29 -7.05 -1.02 -17.57
CA GLU A 29 -6.07 -1.13 -18.66
C GLU A 29 -5.90 0.18 -19.43
N SER A 30 -6.97 0.97 -19.56
CA SER A 30 -6.93 2.25 -20.26
C SER A 30 -6.44 3.39 -19.36
N ALA A 31 -6.37 3.19 -18.05
CA ALA A 31 -5.93 4.22 -17.12
C ALA A 31 -4.40 4.30 -17.07
N ASP A 32 -3.89 5.50 -16.76
CA ASP A 32 -2.45 5.71 -16.61
C ASP A 32 -1.94 4.96 -15.38
N LYS A 33 -0.80 4.33 -15.54
CA LYS A 33 -0.10 3.65 -14.46
C LYS A 33 0.64 4.64 -13.59
N LEU A 34 1.01 4.19 -12.39
CA LEU A 34 1.85 4.97 -11.50
C LEU A 34 3.23 5.22 -12.13
N SER A 35 3.76 6.42 -11.91
CA SER A 35 5.14 6.72 -12.29
C SER A 35 6.10 5.89 -11.45
N GLU A 36 7.07 5.24 -12.08
CA GLU A 36 8.09 4.47 -11.38
C GLU A 36 9.04 5.39 -10.61
N THR A 37 9.19 6.63 -11.08
CA THR A 37 9.98 7.65 -10.39
C THR A 37 9.15 8.23 -9.25
N ALA A 38 9.72 8.26 -8.05
CA ALA A 38 9.05 8.81 -6.89
C ALA A 38 8.80 10.32 -7.03
N PRO A 39 7.69 10.85 -6.49
CA PRO A 39 7.50 12.29 -6.41
C PRO A 39 8.68 12.98 -5.73
N GLN A 40 8.98 14.20 -6.15
CA GLN A 40 10.14 14.93 -5.66
C GLN A 40 10.16 15.15 -4.15
N HIS A 41 8.99 15.25 -3.53
CA HIS A 41 8.88 15.46 -2.08
C HIS A 41 9.14 14.20 -1.27
N LEU A 42 9.17 13.02 -1.91
CA LEU A 42 9.54 11.79 -1.22
C LEU A 42 11.07 11.63 -1.24
N THR A 43 11.64 11.45 -0.07
CA THR A 43 13.09 11.28 0.09
C THR A 43 13.39 10.10 1.01
N GLY A 44 14.64 9.66 1.04
CA GLY A 44 15.09 8.60 1.93
C GLY A 44 14.33 7.30 1.76
N GLU A 45 13.87 6.71 2.84
CA GLU A 45 13.19 5.42 2.85
C GLU A 45 11.84 5.47 2.12
N ALA A 46 11.14 6.62 2.16
CA ALA A 46 9.88 6.77 1.44
C ALA A 46 10.11 6.68 -0.08
N LYS A 47 11.16 7.32 -0.58
CA LYS A 47 11.52 7.25 -1.99
C LYS A 47 11.87 5.82 -2.39
N LYS A 48 12.67 5.13 -1.60
CA LYS A 48 13.04 3.73 -1.85
C LYS A 48 11.81 2.83 -1.86
N MET A 49 10.90 3.05 -0.92
CA MET A 49 9.67 2.27 -0.83
C MET A 49 8.80 2.46 -2.07
N TRP A 50 8.63 3.70 -2.52
CA TRP A 50 7.90 4.00 -3.75
C TRP A 50 8.52 3.26 -4.94
N GLU A 51 9.80 3.44 -5.16
CA GLU A 51 10.49 2.87 -6.31
C GLU A 51 10.55 1.34 -6.28
N THR A 52 10.46 0.75 -5.11
CA THR A 52 10.42 -0.71 -4.94
C THR A 52 9.04 -1.28 -5.20
N ILE A 53 7.99 -0.64 -4.69
CA ILE A 53 6.63 -1.20 -4.71
C ILE A 53 5.87 -0.88 -5.99
N VAL A 54 6.11 0.28 -6.59
CA VAL A 54 5.34 0.75 -7.76
C VAL A 54 5.42 -0.21 -8.95
N PRO A 55 6.58 -0.77 -9.32
CA PRO A 55 6.62 -1.74 -10.41
C PRO A 55 5.68 -2.93 -10.19
N PHE A 56 5.63 -3.44 -8.97
CA PHE A 56 4.73 -4.55 -8.62
C PHE A 56 3.27 -4.14 -8.68
N LEU A 57 2.94 -2.95 -8.21
CA LEU A 57 1.58 -2.43 -8.24
C LEU A 57 1.11 -2.23 -9.69
N ASN A 58 1.96 -1.68 -10.54
CA ASN A 58 1.65 -1.52 -11.96
C ASN A 58 1.46 -2.86 -12.66
N GLU A 59 2.27 -3.85 -12.31
CA GLU A 59 2.17 -5.18 -12.87
C GLU A 59 0.87 -5.86 -12.48
N SER A 60 0.33 -5.58 -11.30
CA SER A 60 -0.93 -6.16 -10.85
C SER A 60 -2.12 -5.76 -11.72
N GLY A 61 -2.05 -4.59 -12.36
CA GLY A 61 -3.12 -4.05 -13.19
C GLY A 61 -4.29 -3.44 -12.43
N TYR A 62 -4.28 -3.48 -11.11
CA TYR A 62 -5.38 -2.96 -10.27
C TYR A 62 -5.13 -1.57 -9.69
N VAL A 63 -3.90 -1.10 -9.76
CA VAL A 63 -3.50 0.20 -9.20
C VAL A 63 -3.19 1.15 -10.36
N ILE A 64 -3.76 2.32 -10.32
CA ILE A 64 -3.62 3.32 -11.39
C ILE A 64 -3.08 4.62 -10.81
N ASN A 65 -2.73 5.57 -11.68
CA ASN A 65 -2.17 6.85 -11.26
C ASN A 65 -3.10 7.62 -10.31
N ALA A 66 -4.42 7.44 -10.40
CA ALA A 66 -5.36 8.04 -9.45
C ALA A 66 -5.13 7.57 -8.01
N ASP A 67 -4.46 6.45 -7.82
CA ASP A 67 -4.15 5.90 -6.50
C ASP A 67 -2.83 6.42 -5.93
N SER A 68 -2.17 7.34 -6.62
CA SER A 68 -0.83 7.84 -6.23
C SER A 68 -0.79 8.39 -4.81
N SER A 69 -1.84 9.10 -4.37
CA SER A 69 -1.90 9.63 -3.00
C SER A 69 -1.88 8.53 -1.95
N ALA A 70 -2.57 7.43 -2.21
CA ALA A 70 -2.56 6.29 -1.29
C ALA A 70 -1.18 5.63 -1.22
N VAL A 71 -0.50 5.52 -2.35
CA VAL A 71 0.86 4.96 -2.41
C VAL A 71 1.85 5.89 -1.73
N GLU A 72 1.72 7.21 -1.91
CA GLU A 72 2.53 8.18 -1.18
C GLU A 72 2.35 8.05 0.33
N THR A 73 1.09 7.93 0.78
CA THR A 73 0.77 7.75 2.19
C THR A 73 1.42 6.49 2.74
N LEU A 74 1.36 5.40 1.99
CA LEU A 74 2.02 4.15 2.36
C LEU A 74 3.52 4.34 2.49
N ALA A 75 4.15 4.99 1.53
CA ALA A 75 5.58 5.23 1.52
C ALA A 75 6.03 6.10 2.69
N MET A 76 5.29 7.18 2.95
CA MET A 76 5.56 8.08 4.06
C MET A 76 5.34 7.42 5.42
N ASN A 77 4.28 6.64 5.56
CA ASN A 77 4.03 5.88 6.79
C ASN A 77 5.12 4.85 7.02
N TYR A 78 5.61 4.21 5.99
CA TYR A 78 6.72 3.28 6.09
C TYR A 78 8.00 3.97 6.61
N GLN A 79 8.31 5.15 6.08
CA GLN A 79 9.44 5.94 6.56
C GLN A 79 9.28 6.31 8.04
N MET A 80 8.10 6.79 8.42
CA MET A 80 7.82 7.14 9.81
C MET A 80 7.93 5.94 10.73
N LEU A 81 7.45 4.79 10.28
CA LEU A 81 7.58 3.54 11.04
C LEU A 81 9.04 3.16 11.23
N ARG A 82 9.85 3.26 10.20
CA ARG A 82 11.28 2.97 10.26
C ARG A 82 12.01 3.92 11.21
N GLU A 83 11.74 5.20 11.11
CA GLU A 83 12.34 6.20 11.98
C GLU A 83 11.94 5.98 13.44
N ALA A 84 10.66 5.69 13.69
CA ALA A 84 10.16 5.39 15.03
C ALA A 84 10.83 4.13 15.59
N TYR A 85 10.94 3.10 14.80
CA TYR A 85 11.59 1.84 15.20
C TYR A 85 13.05 2.08 15.58
N GLU A 86 13.80 2.81 14.76
CA GLU A 86 15.21 3.12 15.05
C GLU A 86 15.34 3.99 16.30
N SER A 87 14.43 4.95 16.48
CA SER A 87 14.42 5.79 17.68
C SER A 87 14.17 4.97 18.94
N VAL A 88 13.19 4.09 18.93
CA VAL A 88 12.88 3.22 20.07
C VAL A 88 14.06 2.30 20.37
N LYS A 89 14.67 1.74 19.35
CA LYS A 89 15.84 0.88 19.48
C LYS A 89 17.01 1.62 20.14
N ASN A 90 17.30 2.85 19.68
CA ASN A 90 18.38 3.66 20.22
C ASN A 90 18.11 4.06 21.68
N VAL A 91 16.89 4.48 21.98
CA VAL A 91 16.50 4.81 23.37
C VAL A 91 16.62 3.58 24.28
N GLY A 92 16.19 2.41 23.79
CA GLY A 92 16.33 1.16 24.53
C GLY A 92 17.77 0.82 24.86
N ILE A 93 18.69 1.02 23.92
CA ILE A 93 20.12 0.81 24.12
C ILE A 93 20.67 1.79 25.15
N LEU A 94 20.31 3.06 25.04
CA LEU A 94 20.73 4.09 26.00
C LEU A 94 20.21 3.81 27.41
N TYR A 95 18.98 3.35 27.53
CA TYR A 95 18.38 2.98 28.80
C TYR A 95 19.13 1.84 29.46
N LYS A 96 19.48 0.80 28.72
CA LYS A 96 20.25 -0.33 29.22
C LYS A 96 21.65 0.10 29.67
N ALA A 97 22.29 0.97 28.92
CA ALA A 97 23.59 1.52 29.30
C ALA A 97 23.51 2.32 30.59
N GLY A 98 22.44 3.14 30.73
CA GLY A 98 22.19 3.88 31.97
C GLY A 98 21.97 2.98 33.15
N GLU A 99 21.22 1.90 33.00
CA GLU A 99 21.02 0.90 34.07
C GLU A 99 22.32 0.27 34.56
N LYS A 100 23.23 -0.02 33.65
CA LYS A 100 24.54 -0.56 34.00
C LYS A 100 25.35 0.39 34.89
N TYR A 101 25.21 1.69 34.65
CA TYR A 101 25.88 2.69 35.48
C TYR A 101 25.29 2.80 36.87
N PHE A 102 24.00 2.60 37.00
CA PHE A 102 23.29 2.75 38.27
C PHE A 102 23.24 1.48 39.11
N LYS A 103 23.60 0.35 38.56
CA LYS A 103 23.58 -0.94 39.24
C LYS A 103 24.81 -1.28 40.06
N ASN A 104 25.74 -0.39 40.18
CA ASN A 104 26.93 -0.61 41.04
C ASN A 104 26.65 -0.22 42.48
#